data_cb511b695400f8d7e6700d4ef22436e3
#
_entry.id   cb511b695400f8d7e6700d4ef22436e3
#
_cell.length_a   1.000
_cell.length_b   1.000
_cell.length_c   1.000
_cell.angle_alpha   90.00
_cell.angle_beta   90.00
_cell.angle_gamma   90.00
#
_symmetry.space_group_name_H-M   'P 1'
#
loop_
_entity.id
_entity.type
_entity.pdbx_description
1 polymer ?
#
loop_
_entity_poly.entity_id
_entity_poly.type
_entity_poly.pdbx_seq_one_letter_code
_entity_poly.pdbx_strand_id
1 'polypeptide(L)'
;MVTTPFDSLPAPSNPTDGVEGVVRLLQGLGFRLRWACEGLAEADCDAKPVPGAWSIGDQLAHLTALVRWGRSAVENGQASWPGNVTDNRHPLAYLEILEDLSATIEVIRRDPRALAEATLLAGAPEPVFGAGYLINGPWADALHHVGQVTLLRKLVGNPAPAARAFHGQPPKGA
;
A
#
# COMPACT_ATOMS: atom_id res chain seq x y z
N MET A 1 0.43 -14.76 14.89
CA MET A 1 0.32 -14.19 13.52
C MET A 1 -1.06 -13.62 13.36
N VAL A 2 -1.19 -12.38 12.91
CA VAL A 2 -2.48 -11.74 12.63
C VAL A 2 -2.94 -12.18 11.25
N THR A 3 -4.17 -12.69 11.14
CA THR A 3 -4.76 -13.10 9.85
C THR A 3 -5.37 -11.87 9.15
N THR A 4 -5.05 -11.70 7.87
CA THR A 4 -5.54 -10.59 7.04
C THR A 4 -6.08 -11.10 5.69
N PRO A 5 -6.94 -10.33 4.99
CA PRO A 5 -7.41 -10.66 3.65
C PRO A 5 -6.26 -10.77 2.61
N PHE A 6 -5.08 -10.30 2.97
CA PHE A 6 -3.90 -10.24 2.11
C PHE A 6 -2.86 -11.33 2.43
N ASP A 7 -3.15 -12.29 3.29
CA ASP A 7 -2.23 -13.39 3.57
C ASP A 7 -2.00 -14.28 2.35
N SER A 8 -3.03 -14.42 1.52
CA SER A 8 -2.94 -15.04 0.19
C SER A 8 -3.86 -14.31 -0.80
N LEU A 9 -3.59 -14.43 -2.09
CA LEU A 9 -4.47 -13.91 -3.12
C LEU A 9 -5.10 -15.07 -3.91
N PRO A 10 -6.36 -14.92 -4.36
CA PRO A 10 -6.96 -15.87 -5.28
C PRO A 10 -6.13 -15.94 -6.58
N ALA A 11 -6.25 -17.05 -7.30
CA ALA A 11 -5.65 -17.17 -8.62
C ALA A 11 -6.09 -15.98 -9.49
N PRO A 12 -5.19 -15.38 -10.30
CA PRO A 12 -5.57 -14.28 -11.16
C PRO A 12 -6.62 -14.77 -12.17
N SER A 13 -7.81 -14.18 -12.10
CA SER A 13 -8.74 -14.22 -13.22
C SER A 13 -8.22 -13.26 -14.30
N ASN A 14 -8.50 -13.53 -15.57
CA ASN A 14 -8.25 -12.53 -16.61
C ASN A 14 -9.24 -11.38 -16.38
N PRO A 15 -8.79 -10.21 -15.92
CA PRO A 15 -9.70 -9.08 -15.77
C PRO A 15 -10.19 -8.69 -17.16
N THR A 16 -11.51 -8.76 -17.36
CA THR A 16 -12.14 -8.35 -18.62
C THR A 16 -12.48 -6.86 -18.64
N ASP A 17 -12.32 -6.18 -17.51
CA ASP A 17 -12.53 -4.76 -17.35
C ASP A 17 -11.42 -4.08 -16.52
N GLY A 18 -11.34 -2.74 -16.63
CA GLY A 18 -10.32 -1.95 -15.95
C GLY A 18 -10.50 -1.89 -14.43
N VAL A 19 -11.72 -2.06 -13.94
CA VAL A 19 -12.05 -2.00 -12.51
C VAL A 19 -11.43 -3.19 -11.78
N GLU A 20 -11.63 -4.39 -12.28
CA GLU A 20 -11.01 -5.60 -11.71
C GLU A 20 -9.49 -5.56 -11.83
N GLY A 21 -8.94 -4.90 -12.87
CA GLY A 21 -7.50 -4.65 -12.99
C GLY A 21 -6.97 -3.79 -11.84
N VAL A 22 -7.68 -2.74 -11.49
CA VAL A 22 -7.34 -1.86 -10.34
C VAL A 22 -7.50 -2.59 -9.01
N VAL A 23 -8.60 -3.32 -8.82
CA VAL A 23 -8.79 -4.15 -7.63
C VAL A 23 -7.63 -5.14 -7.46
N ARG A 24 -7.21 -5.78 -8.55
CA ARG A 24 -6.08 -6.72 -8.52
C ARG A 24 -4.75 -6.04 -8.18
N LEU A 25 -4.53 -4.81 -8.65
CA LEU A 25 -3.38 -4.00 -8.27
C LEU A 25 -3.34 -3.75 -6.76
N LEU A 26 -4.46 -3.31 -6.18
CA LEU A 26 -4.58 -3.03 -4.74
C LEU A 26 -4.43 -4.30 -3.90
N GLN A 27 -5.01 -5.42 -4.32
CA GLN A 27 -4.77 -6.72 -3.70
C GLN A 27 -3.30 -7.10 -3.72
N GLY A 28 -2.63 -6.90 -4.86
CA GLY A 28 -1.20 -7.15 -5.02
C GLY A 28 -0.32 -6.25 -4.15
N LEU A 29 -0.71 -4.99 -3.97
CA LEU A 29 -0.07 -4.05 -3.05
C LEU A 29 -0.21 -4.53 -1.60
N GLY A 30 -1.44 -4.84 -1.16
CA GLY A 30 -1.71 -5.34 0.19
C GLY A 30 -0.95 -6.63 0.50
N PHE A 31 -0.96 -7.59 -0.43
CA PHE A 31 -0.19 -8.84 -0.28
C PHE A 31 1.31 -8.58 -0.09
N ARG A 32 1.91 -7.73 -0.91
CA ARG A 32 3.33 -7.40 -0.79
C ARG A 32 3.65 -6.69 0.51
N LEU A 33 2.82 -5.73 0.92
CA LEU A 33 2.98 -5.01 2.17
C LEU A 33 2.87 -5.97 3.36
N ARG A 34 1.85 -6.84 3.36
CA ARG A 34 1.65 -7.86 4.41
C ARG A 34 2.93 -8.66 4.67
N TRP A 35 3.53 -9.21 3.62
CA TRP A 35 4.72 -10.04 3.76
C TRP A 35 6.01 -9.25 3.89
N ALA A 36 6.07 -8.02 3.38
CA ALA A 36 7.19 -7.12 3.66
C ALA A 36 7.29 -6.73 5.14
N CYS A 37 6.17 -6.68 5.86
CA CYS A 37 6.12 -6.24 7.25
C CYS A 37 6.03 -7.39 8.28
N GLU A 38 5.80 -8.65 7.86
CA GLU A 38 5.76 -9.77 8.79
C GLU A 38 7.05 -9.93 9.57
N GLY A 39 6.96 -9.97 10.91
CA GLY A 39 8.11 -10.12 11.79
C GLY A 39 9.02 -8.87 11.90
N LEU A 40 8.49 -7.68 11.59
CA LEU A 40 9.17 -6.42 11.93
C LEU A 40 9.25 -6.25 13.44
N ALA A 41 10.42 -5.85 13.93
CA ALA A 41 10.62 -5.42 15.32
C ALA A 41 10.63 -3.90 15.43
N GLU A 42 10.39 -3.37 16.63
CA GLU A 42 10.44 -1.93 16.92
C GLU A 42 11.78 -1.31 16.49
N ALA A 43 12.86 -1.98 16.85
CA ALA A 43 14.22 -1.51 16.50
C ALA A 43 14.48 -1.43 14.98
N ASP A 44 13.79 -2.24 14.16
CA ASP A 44 13.93 -2.18 12.70
C ASP A 44 13.33 -0.87 12.15
N CYS A 45 12.24 -0.38 12.78
CA CYS A 45 11.53 0.80 12.29
C CYS A 45 12.36 2.08 12.40
N ASP A 46 13.23 2.20 13.38
CA ASP A 46 14.06 3.38 13.59
C ASP A 46 15.42 3.30 12.89
N ALA A 47 15.82 2.09 12.50
CA ALA A 47 17.13 1.87 11.88
C ALA A 47 17.26 2.57 10.53
N LYS A 48 18.34 3.35 10.37
CA LYS A 48 18.70 4.04 9.12
C LYS A 48 19.98 3.43 8.57
N PRO A 49 19.97 2.91 7.33
CA PRO A 49 21.15 2.25 6.76
C PRO A 49 22.33 3.21 6.54
N VAL A 50 22.02 4.48 6.28
CA VAL A 50 23.01 5.57 6.14
C VAL A 50 22.41 6.88 6.65
N PRO A 51 23.24 7.87 7.05
CA PRO A 51 22.76 9.20 7.41
C PRO A 51 21.92 9.83 6.30
N GLY A 52 20.76 10.40 6.66
CA GLY A 52 19.83 11.03 5.71
C GLY A 52 18.89 10.07 4.97
N ALA A 53 19.07 8.76 5.08
CA ALA A 53 18.12 7.79 4.55
C ALA A 53 16.82 7.77 5.38
N TRP A 54 15.74 7.41 4.75
CA TRP A 54 14.49 7.07 5.43
C TRP A 54 14.64 5.73 6.16
N SER A 55 14.07 5.67 7.36
CA SER A 55 13.92 4.43 8.09
C SER A 55 12.70 3.64 7.59
N ILE A 56 12.54 2.39 8.04
CA ILE A 56 11.32 1.62 7.76
C ILE A 56 10.09 2.32 8.34
N GLY A 57 10.18 2.92 9.52
CA GLY A 57 9.11 3.71 10.11
C GLY A 57 8.73 4.93 9.24
N ASP A 58 9.72 5.63 8.66
CA ASP A 58 9.45 6.71 7.70
C ASP A 58 8.69 6.20 6.46
N GLN A 59 9.05 5.01 5.96
CA GLN A 59 8.38 4.36 4.83
C GLN A 59 6.92 4.01 5.16
N LEU A 60 6.67 3.43 6.35
CA LEU A 60 5.32 3.05 6.80
C LEU A 60 4.41 4.28 6.98
N ALA A 61 4.93 5.35 7.57
CA ALA A 61 4.21 6.60 7.71
C ALA A 61 3.83 7.21 6.36
N HIS A 62 4.74 7.18 5.39
CA HIS A 62 4.46 7.65 4.03
C HIS A 62 3.47 6.75 3.29
N LEU A 63 3.62 5.43 3.40
CA LEU A 63 2.66 4.45 2.86
C LEU A 63 1.24 4.69 3.40
N THR A 64 1.11 4.98 4.70
CA THR A 64 -0.17 5.34 5.32
C THR A 64 -0.78 6.56 4.65
N ALA A 65 0.02 7.63 4.45
CA ALA A 65 -0.45 8.84 3.80
C ALA A 65 -0.90 8.60 2.35
N LEU A 66 -0.12 7.85 1.57
CA LEU A 66 -0.44 7.52 0.18
C LEU A 66 -1.76 6.72 0.05
N VAL A 67 -1.90 5.66 0.85
CA VAL A 67 -3.08 4.80 0.78
C VAL A 67 -4.33 5.55 1.25
N ARG A 68 -4.24 6.33 2.34
CA ARG A 68 -5.34 7.17 2.83
C ARG A 68 -5.72 8.25 1.84
N TRP A 69 -4.76 8.84 1.14
CA TRP A 69 -5.04 9.83 0.10
C TRP A 69 -5.85 9.23 -1.05
N GLY A 70 -5.40 8.08 -1.59
CA GLY A 70 -6.14 7.35 -2.62
C GLY A 70 -7.52 6.89 -2.16
N ARG A 71 -7.64 6.35 -0.95
CA ARG A 71 -8.91 5.96 -0.33
C ARG A 71 -9.86 7.15 -0.23
N SER A 72 -9.41 8.26 0.34
CA SER A 72 -10.24 9.45 0.52
C SER A 72 -10.75 10.01 -0.81
N ALA A 73 -9.93 9.98 -1.88
CA ALA A 73 -10.39 10.40 -3.20
C ALA A 73 -11.50 9.50 -3.74
N VAL A 74 -11.41 8.18 -3.56
CA VAL A 74 -12.43 7.22 -3.99
C VAL A 74 -13.71 7.33 -3.14
N GLU A 75 -13.59 7.49 -1.81
CA GLU A 75 -14.74 7.55 -0.92
C GLU A 75 -15.51 8.88 -1.01
N ASN A 76 -14.80 9.99 -1.17
CA ASN A 76 -15.37 11.34 -1.06
C ASN A 76 -15.42 12.09 -2.42
N GLY A 77 -14.99 11.45 -3.51
CA GLY A 77 -14.91 12.04 -4.83
C GLY A 77 -13.69 12.95 -5.04
N GLN A 78 -13.07 13.45 -3.96
CA GLN A 78 -11.84 14.24 -4.03
C GLN A 78 -11.03 14.15 -2.74
N ALA A 79 -9.71 14.31 -2.84
CA ALA A 79 -8.84 14.40 -1.68
C ALA A 79 -7.60 15.29 -1.95
N SER A 80 -7.23 16.09 -0.95
CA SER A 80 -5.94 16.80 -0.90
C SER A 80 -4.86 15.88 -0.32
N TRP A 81 -3.60 16.14 -0.68
CA TRP A 81 -2.48 15.46 -0.04
C TRP A 81 -2.47 15.73 1.47
N PRO A 82 -2.53 14.68 2.32
CA PRO A 82 -2.64 14.86 3.78
C PRO A 82 -1.34 15.33 4.44
N GLY A 83 -0.25 15.41 3.70
CA GLY A 83 1.08 15.60 4.28
C GLY A 83 1.67 14.29 4.82
N ASN A 84 2.87 14.37 5.39
CA ASN A 84 3.49 13.21 6.02
C ASN A 84 2.77 12.89 7.35
N VAL A 85 2.30 11.66 7.48
CA VAL A 85 1.76 11.14 8.74
C VAL A 85 2.95 10.88 9.68
N THR A 86 2.87 11.34 10.91
CA THR A 86 3.96 11.19 11.89
C THR A 86 3.78 10.00 12.82
N ASP A 87 2.56 9.50 12.96
CA ASP A 87 2.19 8.58 14.04
C ASP A 87 2.34 7.09 13.67
N ASN A 88 2.31 6.75 12.38
CA ASN A 88 2.35 5.36 11.91
C ASN A 88 3.79 4.90 11.59
N ARG A 89 4.68 4.96 12.56
CA ARG A 89 6.10 4.58 12.43
C ARG A 89 6.47 3.28 13.15
N HIS A 90 5.49 2.55 13.65
CA HIS A 90 5.68 1.34 14.45
C HIS A 90 5.43 0.05 13.62
N PRO A 91 5.91 -1.13 14.08
CA PRO A 91 5.88 -2.37 13.30
C PRO A 91 4.49 -2.82 12.85
N LEU A 92 3.43 -2.45 13.57
CA LEU A 92 2.05 -2.85 13.26
C LEU A 92 1.29 -1.83 12.39
N ALA A 93 1.90 -0.69 12.04
CA ALA A 93 1.26 0.34 11.21
C ALA A 93 0.75 -0.22 9.87
N TYR A 94 1.40 -1.26 9.33
CA TYR A 94 0.95 -1.90 8.09
C TYR A 94 -0.46 -2.49 8.18
N LEU A 95 -0.94 -2.88 9.37
CA LEU A 95 -2.29 -3.43 9.53
C LEU A 95 -3.36 -2.39 9.20
N GLU A 96 -3.19 -1.14 9.65
CA GLU A 96 -4.09 -0.04 9.31
C GLU A 96 -4.06 0.24 7.79
N ILE A 97 -2.89 0.17 7.16
CA ILE A 97 -2.77 0.33 5.71
C ILE A 97 -3.54 -0.78 4.97
N LEU A 98 -3.48 -2.02 5.46
CA LEU A 98 -4.24 -3.14 4.89
C LEU A 98 -5.75 -2.95 5.05
N GLU A 99 -6.20 -2.43 6.18
CA GLU A 99 -7.62 -2.07 6.41
C GLU A 99 -8.06 -0.98 5.43
N ASP A 100 -7.27 0.07 5.24
CA ASP A 100 -7.53 1.15 4.29
C ASP A 100 -7.60 0.63 2.84
N LEU A 101 -6.71 -0.29 2.45
CA LEU A 101 -6.76 -0.95 1.14
C LEU A 101 -8.01 -1.82 0.96
N SER A 102 -8.38 -2.61 1.99
CA SER A 102 -9.60 -3.41 1.97
C SER A 102 -10.84 -2.53 1.78
N ALA A 103 -10.96 -1.45 2.55
CA ALA A 103 -12.08 -0.52 2.45
C ALA A 103 -12.14 0.13 1.05
N THR A 104 -10.98 0.52 0.49
CA THR A 104 -10.91 1.07 -0.87
C THR A 104 -11.43 0.07 -1.91
N ILE A 105 -11.00 -1.19 -1.83
CA ILE A 105 -11.46 -2.27 -2.71
C ILE A 105 -12.98 -2.47 -2.61
N GLU A 106 -13.52 -2.44 -1.39
CA GLU A 106 -14.96 -2.58 -1.16
C GLU A 106 -15.77 -1.43 -1.77
N VAL A 107 -15.29 -0.19 -1.65
CA VAL A 107 -15.94 0.98 -2.28
C VAL A 107 -15.93 0.83 -3.80
N ILE A 108 -14.78 0.52 -4.39
CA ILE A 108 -14.64 0.35 -5.85
C ILE A 108 -15.56 -0.76 -6.37
N ARG A 109 -15.68 -1.88 -5.67
CA ARG A 109 -16.57 -2.99 -6.07
C ARG A 109 -18.04 -2.64 -5.94
N ARG A 110 -18.41 -1.89 -4.91
CA ARG A 110 -19.78 -1.45 -4.67
C ARG A 110 -20.25 -0.39 -5.68
N ASP A 111 -19.37 0.57 -5.99
CA ASP A 111 -19.60 1.64 -6.96
C ASP A 111 -18.36 1.90 -7.82
N PRO A 112 -18.25 1.23 -8.97
CA PRO A 112 -17.11 1.44 -9.87
C PRO A 112 -16.94 2.87 -10.39
N ARG A 113 -18.02 3.69 -10.36
CA ARG A 113 -17.94 5.10 -10.78
C ARG A 113 -17.10 5.94 -9.82
N ALA A 114 -17.08 5.58 -8.54
CA ALA A 114 -16.24 6.26 -7.56
C ALA A 114 -14.76 6.29 -7.97
N LEU A 115 -14.27 5.25 -8.66
CA LEU A 115 -12.90 5.21 -9.19
C LEU A 115 -12.70 6.18 -10.38
N ALA A 116 -13.70 6.30 -11.27
CA ALA A 116 -13.62 7.17 -12.44
C ALA A 116 -13.75 8.66 -12.09
N GLU A 117 -14.53 8.96 -11.05
CA GLU A 117 -14.84 10.31 -10.59
C GLU A 117 -13.84 10.84 -9.55
N ALA A 118 -12.99 9.98 -9.00
CA ALA A 118 -12.02 10.35 -7.99
C ALA A 118 -11.07 11.46 -8.48
N THR A 119 -10.85 12.47 -7.64
CA THR A 119 -10.02 13.63 -7.93
C THR A 119 -8.92 13.78 -6.90
N LEU A 120 -7.68 13.93 -7.35
CA LEU A 120 -6.53 14.22 -6.48
C LEU A 120 -6.15 15.71 -6.58
N LEU A 121 -6.08 16.35 -5.43
CA LEU A 121 -5.60 17.72 -5.27
C LEU A 121 -4.16 17.68 -4.73
N ALA A 122 -3.21 17.57 -5.62
CA ALA A 122 -1.79 17.34 -5.29
C ALA A 122 -0.97 18.64 -5.11
N GLY A 123 -1.64 19.77 -4.85
CA GLY A 123 -0.96 21.08 -4.79
C GLY A 123 -0.51 21.59 -6.16
N ALA A 124 -0.82 20.90 -7.24
CA ALA A 124 -0.64 21.37 -8.61
C ALA A 124 -1.69 22.45 -8.93
N PRO A 125 -1.46 23.34 -9.93
CA PRO A 125 -2.41 24.38 -10.29
C PRO A 125 -3.76 23.81 -10.76
N GLU A 126 -3.82 22.55 -11.19
CA GLU A 126 -5.04 21.90 -11.65
C GLU A 126 -5.23 20.54 -10.96
N PRO A 127 -6.48 20.19 -10.58
CA PRO A 127 -6.80 18.86 -10.06
C PRO A 127 -6.62 17.82 -11.16
N VAL A 128 -6.23 16.59 -10.77
CA VAL A 128 -6.09 15.45 -11.68
C VAL A 128 -7.17 14.41 -11.39
N PHE A 129 -7.76 13.86 -12.44
CA PHE A 129 -9.00 13.07 -12.37
C PHE A 129 -8.79 11.61 -12.79
N GLY A 130 -9.52 10.73 -12.11
CA GLY A 130 -9.76 9.36 -12.53
C GLY A 130 -8.68 8.36 -12.17
N ALA A 131 -8.99 7.10 -12.49
CA ALA A 131 -8.21 5.92 -12.12
C ALA A 131 -6.75 5.99 -12.54
N GLY A 132 -6.44 6.58 -13.70
CA GLY A 132 -5.07 6.65 -14.20
C GLY A 132 -4.13 7.40 -13.26
N TYR A 133 -4.60 8.49 -12.65
CA TYR A 133 -3.81 9.26 -11.69
C TYR A 133 -3.71 8.59 -10.33
N LEU A 134 -4.74 7.88 -9.88
CA LEU A 134 -4.67 7.05 -8.69
C LEU A 134 -3.64 5.93 -8.83
N ILE A 135 -3.64 5.25 -10.00
CA ILE A 135 -2.70 4.17 -10.30
C ILE A 135 -1.27 4.70 -10.37
N ASN A 136 -1.03 5.75 -11.17
CA ASN A 136 0.31 6.29 -11.42
C ASN A 136 0.83 7.19 -10.29
N GLY A 137 -0.04 7.69 -9.44
CA GLY A 137 0.28 8.50 -8.26
C GLY A 137 0.37 7.65 -7.00
N PRO A 138 -0.59 7.78 -6.07
CA PRO A 138 -0.45 7.20 -4.72
C PRO A 138 -0.24 5.69 -4.71
N TRP A 139 -0.82 4.92 -5.63
CA TRP A 139 -0.70 3.46 -5.58
C TRP A 139 0.58 2.92 -6.19
N ALA A 140 1.10 3.54 -7.27
CA ALA A 140 2.42 3.19 -7.81
C ALA A 140 3.53 3.57 -6.83
N ASP A 141 3.41 4.74 -6.21
CA ASP A 141 4.36 5.21 -5.20
C ASP A 141 4.33 4.31 -3.97
N ALA A 142 3.15 3.89 -3.52
CA ALA A 142 3.04 2.90 -2.44
C ALA A 142 3.73 1.57 -2.79
N LEU A 143 3.57 1.05 -4.02
CA LEU A 143 4.29 -0.16 -4.47
C LEU A 143 5.81 0.03 -4.43
N HIS A 144 6.30 1.21 -4.84
CA HIS A 144 7.71 1.56 -4.78
C HIS A 144 8.23 1.54 -3.33
N HIS A 145 7.49 2.15 -2.39
CA HIS A 145 7.87 2.20 -0.98
C HIS A 145 7.80 0.83 -0.29
N VAL A 146 6.89 -0.06 -0.66
CA VAL A 146 6.90 -1.47 -0.19
C VAL A 146 8.18 -2.18 -0.62
N GLY A 147 8.67 -1.92 -1.84
CA GLY A 147 9.97 -2.41 -2.29
C GLY A 147 11.14 -1.89 -1.43
N GLN A 148 11.09 -0.62 -1.04
CA GLN A 148 12.08 0.00 -0.14
C GLN A 148 12.03 -0.63 1.25
N VAL A 149 10.86 -0.89 1.84
CA VAL A 149 10.74 -1.62 3.12
C VAL A 149 11.44 -2.97 3.02
N THR A 150 11.20 -3.73 1.95
CA THR A 150 11.83 -5.04 1.74
C THR A 150 13.36 -4.93 1.63
N LEU A 151 13.88 -3.90 0.97
CA LEU A 151 15.32 -3.64 0.85
C LEU A 151 15.92 -3.23 2.21
N LEU A 152 15.30 -2.28 2.90
CA LEU A 152 15.74 -1.79 4.21
C LEU A 152 15.84 -2.93 5.22
N ARG A 153 14.87 -3.84 5.26
CA ARG A 153 14.90 -5.03 6.12
C ARG A 153 16.13 -5.90 5.88
N LYS A 154 16.54 -6.07 4.63
CA LYS A 154 17.79 -6.81 4.33
C LYS A 154 19.01 -6.08 4.89
N LEU A 155 19.03 -4.76 4.78
CA LEU A 155 20.16 -3.93 5.23
C LEU A 155 20.28 -3.88 6.77
N VAL A 156 19.17 -3.96 7.49
CA VAL A 156 19.17 -4.01 8.97
C VAL A 156 19.30 -5.43 9.53
N GLY A 157 19.41 -6.45 8.69
CA GLY A 157 19.66 -7.83 9.12
C GLY A 157 18.38 -8.63 9.47
N ASN A 158 17.19 -8.11 9.22
CA ASN A 158 15.91 -8.79 9.41
C ASN A 158 15.14 -8.93 8.07
N PRO A 159 15.60 -9.79 7.13
CA PRO A 159 15.00 -9.90 5.81
C PRO A 159 13.55 -10.39 5.87
N ALA A 160 12.69 -9.81 5.03
CA ALA A 160 11.30 -10.23 4.91
C ALA A 160 11.18 -11.69 4.46
N PRO A 161 10.13 -12.42 4.92
CA PRO A 161 9.86 -13.78 4.44
C PRO A 161 9.67 -13.85 2.93
N ALA A 162 10.16 -14.90 2.29
CA ALA A 162 10.13 -15.07 0.83
C ALA A 162 8.73 -15.50 0.34
N ALA A 163 7.81 -14.57 0.17
CA ALA A 163 6.51 -14.81 -0.45
C ALA A 163 6.61 -14.87 -1.98
N ARG A 164 5.72 -15.66 -2.61
CA ARG A 164 5.63 -15.76 -4.07
C ARG A 164 4.64 -14.73 -4.61
N ALA A 165 5.08 -13.48 -4.73
CA ALA A 165 4.21 -12.35 -5.04
C ALA A 165 3.44 -12.49 -6.36
N PHE A 166 4.04 -13.07 -7.43
CA PHE A 166 3.35 -13.30 -8.70
C PHE A 166 2.20 -14.31 -8.60
N HIS A 167 2.28 -15.24 -7.68
CA HIS A 167 1.27 -16.27 -7.47
C HIS A 167 0.31 -15.96 -6.33
N GLY A 168 0.52 -14.86 -5.58
CA GLY A 168 -0.26 -14.54 -4.40
C GLY A 168 -0.14 -15.60 -3.28
N GLN A 169 0.98 -16.30 -3.23
CA GLN A 169 1.20 -17.38 -2.27
C GLN A 169 2.09 -16.92 -1.11
N PRO A 170 1.71 -17.21 0.15
CA PRO A 170 2.53 -16.90 1.31
C PRO A 170 3.89 -17.60 1.27
N PRO A 171 4.83 -17.21 2.17
CA PRO A 171 6.04 -17.96 2.40
C PRO A 171 5.73 -19.42 2.76
N LYS A 172 6.64 -20.33 2.44
CA LYS A 172 6.48 -21.73 2.84
C LYS A 172 6.53 -21.84 4.37
N GLY A 173 5.50 -22.45 4.94
CA GLY A 173 5.40 -22.70 6.39
C GLY A 173 4.80 -21.52 7.18
N ALA A 174 4.24 -20.50 6.51
CA ALA A 174 3.46 -19.44 7.15
C ALA A 174 2.04 -19.88 7.46
#